data_17f66c1e3a97593c7ac6a7a412ba3bba
#
_entry.id   17f66c1e3a97593c7ac6a7a412ba3bba
#
_cell.length_a   1.000
_cell.length_b   1.000
_cell.length_c   1.000
_cell.angle_alpha   90.00
_cell.angle_beta   90.00
_cell.angle_gamma   90.00
#
_symmetry.space_group_name_H-M   'P 1'
#
loop_
_entity.id
_entity.type
_entity.pdbx_description
1 polymer ?
#
loop_
_entity_poly.entity_id
_entity_poly.type
_entity_poly.pdbx_seq_one_letter_code
_entity_poly.pdbx_strand_id
1 'polypeptide(L)'
;IKTSFVAKKEVSGWPLLGLLAKLQKTLFIDRKISSIKRQENLIEKHLKEKRNLVIFPEGTSTDGNKVQFFKSSLFNIFENKINTKINIQNVTIVYKKVNGITLNRTNRRDLTWHSEMEMLPNVINVLKKMSINVEIIFDKEFVPKKNIDRKELSFFCWQKINNTLINNLYR
;
A
#
# COMPACT_ATOMS: atom_id res chain seq x y z
N ILE A 1 -5.56 -11.49 13.67
CA ILE A 1 -5.50 -11.59 12.19
C ILE A 1 -4.03 -11.63 11.78
N LYS A 2 -3.62 -12.65 10.98
CA LYS A 2 -2.25 -12.77 10.49
C LYS A 2 -2.13 -11.94 9.21
N THR A 3 -1.53 -10.73 9.31
CA THR A 3 -1.35 -9.82 8.18
C THR A 3 0.13 -9.64 7.89
N SER A 4 0.52 -9.65 6.63
CA SER A 4 1.87 -9.36 6.16
C SER A 4 1.83 -8.24 5.11
N PHE A 5 2.87 -7.41 5.07
CA PHE A 5 3.02 -6.38 4.04
C PHE A 5 3.86 -6.88 2.87
N VAL A 6 3.69 -6.24 1.73
CA VAL A 6 4.57 -6.40 0.57
C VAL A 6 5.42 -5.14 0.46
N ALA A 7 6.73 -5.29 0.50
CA ALA A 7 7.68 -4.19 0.42
C ALA A 7 8.80 -4.46 -0.59
N LYS A 8 9.51 -3.42 -1.00
CA LYS A 8 10.71 -3.54 -1.83
C LYS A 8 11.83 -4.20 -1.04
N LYS A 9 12.68 -4.98 -1.72
CA LYS A 9 13.81 -5.69 -1.11
C LYS A 9 14.76 -4.75 -0.36
N GLU A 10 14.97 -3.54 -0.86
CA GLU A 10 15.85 -2.53 -0.25
C GLU A 10 15.43 -2.17 1.18
N VAL A 11 14.12 -2.19 1.47
CA VAL A 11 13.57 -1.91 2.81
C VAL A 11 14.09 -2.90 3.85
N SER A 12 14.41 -4.13 3.45
CA SER A 12 14.94 -5.15 4.37
C SER A 12 16.30 -4.79 4.97
N GLY A 13 17.05 -3.91 4.32
CA GLY A 13 18.34 -3.39 4.77
C GLY A 13 18.28 -2.09 5.58
N TRP A 14 17.11 -1.50 5.73
CA TRP A 14 16.99 -0.24 6.47
C TRP A 14 17.15 -0.46 7.98
N PRO A 15 17.90 0.40 8.66
CA PRO A 15 18.02 0.35 10.12
C PRO A 15 16.63 0.42 10.76
N LEU A 16 16.40 -0.34 11.83
CA LEU A 16 15.16 -0.42 12.60
C LEU A 16 13.95 -0.87 11.76
N LEU A 17 13.60 -0.17 10.68
CA LEU A 17 12.43 -0.49 9.85
C LEU A 17 12.57 -1.85 9.15
N GLY A 18 13.77 -2.21 8.69
CA GLY A 18 14.02 -3.53 8.12
C GLY A 18 13.85 -4.66 9.15
N LEU A 19 14.27 -4.43 10.40
CA LEU A 19 14.05 -5.37 11.48
C LEU A 19 12.57 -5.53 11.80
N LEU A 20 11.84 -4.44 11.98
CA LEU A 20 10.40 -4.44 12.23
C LEU A 20 9.62 -5.13 11.09
N ALA A 21 9.97 -4.84 9.84
CA ALA A 21 9.37 -5.47 8.68
C ALA A 21 9.62 -6.99 8.66
N LYS A 22 10.81 -7.46 9.04
CA LYS A 22 11.13 -8.89 9.16
C LYS A 22 10.31 -9.56 10.27
N LEU A 23 10.20 -8.94 11.44
CA LEU A 23 9.38 -9.43 12.55
C LEU A 23 7.90 -9.56 12.16
N GLN A 24 7.40 -8.65 11.33
CA GLN A 24 6.02 -8.67 10.81
C GLN A 24 5.83 -9.64 9.63
N LYS A 25 6.88 -10.40 9.27
CA LYS A 25 6.86 -11.35 8.14
C LYS A 25 6.51 -10.66 6.81
N THR A 26 7.02 -9.44 6.61
CA THR A 26 6.87 -8.70 5.36
C THR A 26 7.48 -9.47 4.20
N LEU A 27 6.76 -9.56 3.09
CA LEU A 27 7.26 -10.12 1.84
C LEU A 27 8.10 -9.07 1.12
N PHE A 28 9.39 -9.35 0.99
CA PHE A 28 10.29 -8.49 0.24
C PHE A 28 10.36 -8.95 -1.20
N ILE A 29 9.92 -8.09 -2.11
CA ILE A 29 9.91 -8.35 -3.56
C ILE A 29 11.01 -7.57 -4.27
N ASP A 30 11.68 -8.24 -5.20
CA ASP A 30 12.66 -7.64 -6.10
C ASP A 30 11.97 -7.33 -7.43
N ARG A 31 12.18 -6.15 -8.00
CA ARG A 31 11.55 -5.72 -9.27
C ARG A 31 12.16 -6.34 -10.52
N LYS A 32 13.18 -7.18 -10.39
CA LYS A 32 13.81 -7.86 -11.53
C LYS A 32 12.83 -8.84 -12.17
N ILE A 33 12.71 -8.80 -13.50
CA ILE A 33 11.84 -9.67 -14.31
C ILE A 33 12.10 -11.16 -14.02
N SER A 34 13.36 -11.53 -13.79
CA SER A 34 13.77 -12.90 -13.44
C SER A 34 13.17 -13.44 -12.12
N SER A 35 12.60 -12.58 -11.28
CA SER A 35 12.07 -12.95 -9.97
C SER A 35 10.54 -13.05 -9.93
N ILE A 36 9.81 -12.77 -11.02
CA ILE A 36 8.34 -12.69 -11.04
C ILE A 36 7.70 -14.00 -10.58
N LYS A 37 8.06 -15.13 -11.18
CA LYS A 37 7.52 -16.46 -10.77
C LYS A 37 7.80 -16.79 -9.31
N ARG A 38 8.98 -16.43 -8.80
CA ARG A 38 9.33 -16.64 -7.40
C ARG A 38 8.47 -15.79 -6.47
N GLN A 39 8.17 -14.57 -6.87
CA GLN A 39 7.31 -13.66 -6.10
C GLN A 39 5.88 -14.15 -6.08
N GLU A 40 5.33 -14.57 -7.22
CA GLU A 40 4.00 -15.18 -7.32
C GLU A 40 3.87 -16.39 -6.39
N ASN A 41 4.85 -17.29 -6.42
CA ASN A 41 4.88 -18.47 -5.54
C ASN A 41 4.93 -18.09 -4.05
N LEU A 42 5.67 -17.05 -3.67
CA LEU A 42 5.73 -16.56 -2.29
C LEU A 42 4.39 -15.98 -1.84
N ILE A 43 3.76 -15.19 -2.68
CA ILE A 43 2.44 -14.60 -2.40
C ILE A 43 1.39 -15.72 -2.29
N GLU A 44 1.40 -16.68 -3.23
CA GLU A 44 0.49 -17.82 -3.23
C GLU A 44 0.64 -18.66 -1.95
N LYS A 45 1.87 -18.93 -1.52
CA LYS A 45 2.14 -19.63 -0.26
C LYS A 45 1.53 -18.90 0.93
N HIS A 46 1.71 -17.57 1.03
CA HIS A 46 1.13 -16.77 2.12
C HIS A 46 -0.40 -16.79 2.12
N LEU A 47 -1.01 -16.74 0.94
CA LEU A 47 -2.46 -16.82 0.81
C LEU A 47 -2.99 -18.22 1.20
N LYS A 48 -2.29 -19.30 0.83
CA LYS A 48 -2.62 -20.67 1.28
C LYS A 48 -2.52 -20.85 2.80
N GLU A 49 -1.60 -20.11 3.43
CA GLU A 49 -1.49 -20.07 4.91
C GLU A 49 -2.58 -19.21 5.59
N LYS A 50 -3.59 -18.76 4.82
CA LYS A 50 -4.68 -17.87 5.28
C LYS A 50 -4.16 -16.59 5.92
N ARG A 51 -3.10 -16.00 5.35
CA ARG A 51 -2.56 -14.70 5.74
C ARG A 51 -3.12 -13.60 4.85
N ASN A 52 -3.51 -12.50 5.44
CA ASN A 52 -3.85 -11.31 4.67
C ASN A 52 -2.57 -10.64 4.17
N LEU A 53 -2.61 -10.12 2.94
CA LEU A 53 -1.52 -9.34 2.35
C LEU A 53 -1.97 -7.90 2.14
N VAL A 54 -1.18 -6.97 2.61
CA VAL A 54 -1.33 -5.55 2.32
C VAL A 54 -0.33 -5.17 1.24
N ILE A 55 -0.85 -4.64 0.14
CA ILE A 55 -0.07 -4.22 -1.02
C ILE A 55 -0.28 -2.71 -1.21
N PHE A 56 0.80 -1.97 -1.45
CA PHE A 56 0.77 -0.57 -1.85
C PHE A 56 1.01 -0.47 -3.36
N PRO A 57 -0.05 -0.52 -4.18
CA PRO A 57 0.09 -0.73 -5.62
C PRO A 57 0.58 0.50 -6.38
N GLU A 58 0.63 1.67 -5.77
CA GLU A 58 1.29 2.86 -6.33
C GLU A 58 2.80 2.60 -6.53
N GLY A 59 3.40 1.75 -5.67
CA GLY A 59 4.81 1.38 -5.73
C GLY A 59 5.78 2.53 -5.44
N THR A 60 5.27 3.67 -5.00
CA THR A 60 5.99 4.85 -4.53
C THR A 60 5.14 5.59 -3.51
N SER A 61 5.76 6.41 -2.68
CA SER A 61 5.05 7.33 -1.79
C SER A 61 4.73 8.64 -2.51
N THR A 62 3.66 9.30 -2.08
CA THR A 62 3.15 10.55 -2.64
C THR A 62 3.00 11.61 -1.56
N ASP A 63 2.61 12.81 -1.97
CA ASP A 63 2.34 13.93 -1.06
C ASP A 63 0.99 13.82 -0.31
N GLY A 64 0.31 12.69 -0.42
CA GLY A 64 -0.98 12.43 0.24
C GLY A 64 -2.18 13.18 -0.31
N ASN A 65 -2.00 13.96 -1.38
CA ASN A 65 -3.08 14.75 -2.01
C ASN A 65 -3.77 14.03 -3.17
N LYS A 66 -3.13 13.00 -3.72
CA LYS A 66 -3.64 12.21 -4.85
C LYS A 66 -3.12 10.79 -4.79
N VAL A 67 -3.85 9.88 -5.40
CA VAL A 67 -3.43 8.49 -5.61
C VAL A 67 -2.78 8.37 -6.98
N GLN A 68 -1.56 7.84 -7.05
CA GLN A 68 -0.89 7.54 -8.32
C GLN A 68 -1.53 6.31 -8.98
N PHE A 69 -1.45 6.22 -10.31
CA PHE A 69 -1.91 5.04 -11.01
C PHE A 69 -1.22 3.78 -10.50
N PHE A 70 -2.02 2.74 -10.30
CA PHE A 70 -1.52 1.48 -9.78
C PHE A 70 -0.68 0.73 -10.80
N LYS A 71 0.40 0.10 -10.32
CA LYS A 71 1.24 -0.77 -11.15
C LYS A 71 0.54 -2.09 -11.36
N SER A 72 0.00 -2.30 -12.55
CA SER A 72 -0.76 -3.50 -12.91
C SER A 72 0.05 -4.80 -12.73
N SER A 73 1.38 -4.73 -12.79
CA SER A 73 2.25 -5.90 -12.53
C SER A 73 2.09 -6.49 -11.13
N LEU A 74 1.64 -5.71 -10.15
CA LEU A 74 1.35 -6.21 -8.79
C LEU A 74 0.05 -7.02 -8.73
N PHE A 75 -0.75 -6.98 -9.79
CA PHE A 75 -2.00 -7.73 -9.94
C PHE A 75 -1.85 -9.00 -10.79
N ASN A 76 -0.64 -9.35 -11.25
CA ASN A 76 -0.37 -10.56 -12.04
C ASN A 76 -0.90 -11.84 -11.39
N ILE A 77 -0.87 -11.89 -10.06
CA ILE A 77 -1.36 -13.02 -9.30
C ILE A 77 -2.82 -13.39 -9.64
N PHE A 78 -3.63 -12.42 -10.05
CA PHE A 78 -5.04 -12.64 -10.41
C PHE A 78 -5.21 -13.14 -11.85
N GLU A 79 -4.23 -12.94 -12.75
CA GLU A 79 -4.23 -13.50 -14.10
C GLU A 79 -3.83 -14.98 -14.09
N ASN A 80 -2.87 -15.37 -13.24
CA ASN A 80 -2.26 -16.67 -13.19
C ASN A 80 -3.07 -17.69 -12.36
N LYS A 81 -4.38 -17.83 -12.67
CA LYS A 81 -5.25 -18.94 -12.21
C LYS A 81 -4.93 -19.47 -10.82
N ILE A 82 -4.89 -18.61 -9.81
CA ILE A 82 -4.85 -19.11 -8.45
C ILE A 82 -6.18 -19.83 -8.20
N ASN A 83 -6.12 -21.14 -7.95
CA ASN A 83 -7.29 -21.96 -7.63
C ASN A 83 -7.93 -21.58 -6.27
N THR A 84 -7.44 -20.53 -5.63
CA THR A 84 -7.88 -20.06 -4.33
C THR A 84 -8.78 -18.84 -4.50
N LYS A 85 -9.94 -18.87 -3.88
CA LYS A 85 -10.84 -17.70 -3.81
C LYS A 85 -10.15 -16.61 -2.99
N ILE A 86 -9.77 -15.50 -3.63
CA ILE A 86 -9.12 -14.37 -2.99
C ILE A 86 -10.12 -13.22 -2.90
N ASN A 87 -10.34 -12.72 -1.69
CA ASN A 87 -11.08 -11.48 -1.46
C ASN A 87 -10.13 -10.29 -1.56
N ILE A 88 -10.57 -9.22 -2.21
CA ILE A 88 -9.87 -7.95 -2.25
C ILE A 88 -10.67 -6.94 -1.44
N GLN A 89 -9.98 -6.17 -0.61
CA GLN A 89 -10.54 -5.03 0.10
C GLN A 89 -9.68 -3.81 -0.18
N ASN A 90 -10.26 -2.79 -0.78
CA ASN A 90 -9.59 -1.51 -0.95
C ASN A 90 -9.54 -0.77 0.39
N VAL A 91 -8.40 -0.17 0.67
CA VAL A 91 -8.19 0.61 1.90
C VAL A 91 -7.62 1.97 1.52
N THR A 92 -8.28 3.02 1.96
CA THR A 92 -7.85 4.41 1.73
C THR A 92 -7.36 5.02 3.03
N ILE A 93 -6.17 5.65 3.00
CA ILE A 93 -5.58 6.34 4.15
C ILE A 93 -5.70 7.85 3.90
N VAL A 94 -6.34 8.56 4.80
CA VAL A 94 -6.57 10.01 4.70
C VAL A 94 -5.97 10.72 5.92
N TYR A 95 -4.98 11.57 5.71
CA TYR A 95 -4.44 12.44 6.75
C TYR A 95 -5.36 13.66 6.93
N LYS A 96 -5.98 13.81 8.10
CA LYS A 96 -7.01 14.82 8.39
C LYS A 96 -6.47 16.03 9.11
N LYS A 97 -5.75 15.81 10.24
CA LYS A 97 -5.27 16.90 11.12
C LYS A 97 -3.87 16.63 11.62
N VAL A 98 -3.14 17.69 11.89
CA VAL A 98 -1.88 17.68 12.64
C VAL A 98 -1.95 18.71 13.75
N ASN A 99 -1.60 18.33 14.98
CA ASN A 99 -1.67 19.21 16.17
C ASN A 99 -3.03 19.92 16.31
N GLY A 100 -4.12 19.20 16.00
CA GLY A 100 -5.49 19.74 16.03
C GLY A 100 -5.90 20.57 14.81
N ILE A 101 -4.97 20.96 13.92
CA ILE A 101 -5.23 21.80 12.75
C ILE A 101 -5.58 20.92 11.55
N THR A 102 -6.67 21.25 10.86
CA THR A 102 -7.06 20.55 9.61
C THR A 102 -6.02 20.75 8.53
N LEU A 103 -5.66 19.65 7.87
CA LEU A 103 -4.66 19.66 6.81
C LEU A 103 -5.24 20.19 5.49
N ASN A 104 -4.53 21.15 4.92
CA ASN A 104 -4.73 21.59 3.54
C ASN A 104 -3.75 20.88 2.59
N ARG A 105 -3.81 21.24 1.31
CA ARG A 105 -2.95 20.65 0.28
C ARG A 105 -1.45 20.85 0.55
N THR A 106 -1.07 21.99 1.10
CA THR A 106 0.32 22.36 1.32
C THR A 106 0.90 21.65 2.53
N ASN A 107 0.24 21.77 3.70
CA ASN A 107 0.77 21.24 4.95
C ASN A 107 0.62 19.71 5.10
N ARG A 108 -0.21 19.04 4.26
CA ARG A 108 -0.26 17.57 4.18
C ARG A 108 1.06 17.00 3.70
N ARG A 109 1.74 17.68 2.79
CA ARG A 109 3.06 17.28 2.27
C ARG A 109 4.11 17.14 3.37
N ASP A 110 4.01 17.90 4.45
CA ASP A 110 4.97 17.87 5.56
C ASP A 110 4.87 16.59 6.41
N LEU A 111 3.77 15.84 6.27
CA LEU A 111 3.56 14.57 6.96
C LEU A 111 3.93 13.35 6.11
N THR A 112 4.15 13.55 4.82
CA THR A 112 4.35 12.46 3.88
C THR A 112 5.80 12.42 3.42
N TRP A 113 6.30 11.20 3.26
CA TRP A 113 7.60 10.99 2.61
C TRP A 113 7.39 10.84 1.10
N HIS A 114 7.87 11.79 0.33
CA HIS A 114 7.67 11.84 -1.12
C HIS A 114 8.87 12.43 -1.85
N SER A 115 8.95 12.20 -3.16
CA SER A 115 10.03 12.70 -4.02
C SER A 115 11.42 12.25 -3.53
N GLU A 116 12.39 13.14 -3.55
CA GLU A 116 13.79 12.91 -3.16
C GLU A 116 14.07 13.16 -1.66
N MET A 117 13.02 13.26 -0.84
CA MET A 117 13.20 13.51 0.59
C MET A 117 13.93 12.34 1.25
N GLU A 118 14.90 12.65 2.10
CA GLU A 118 15.53 11.66 2.96
C GLU A 118 14.53 11.12 3.99
N MET A 119 14.50 9.80 4.16
CA MET A 119 13.52 9.13 5.01
C MET A 119 13.70 9.49 6.49
N LEU A 120 14.92 9.43 7.02
CA LEU A 120 15.18 9.62 8.45
C LEU A 120 14.79 11.02 8.94
N PRO A 121 15.17 12.12 8.30
CA PRO A 121 14.70 13.46 8.68
C PRO A 121 13.19 13.58 8.65
N ASN A 122 12.52 12.98 7.64
CA ASN A 122 11.06 12.99 7.56
C ASN A 122 10.41 12.23 8.71
N VAL A 123 10.89 11.03 9.04
CA VAL A 123 10.39 10.26 10.20
C VAL A 123 10.54 11.06 11.50
N ILE A 124 11.71 11.69 11.72
CA ILE A 124 11.94 12.52 12.91
C ILE A 124 10.96 13.71 12.92
N ASN A 125 10.72 14.36 11.77
CA ASN A 125 9.74 15.44 11.68
C ASN A 125 8.33 14.98 12.05
N VAL A 126 7.91 13.82 11.57
CA VAL A 126 6.61 13.22 11.89
C VAL A 126 6.52 12.90 13.40
N LEU A 127 7.57 12.31 13.99
CA LEU A 127 7.62 11.97 15.41
C LEU A 127 7.59 13.20 16.35
N LYS A 128 8.04 14.36 15.88
CA LYS A 128 7.96 15.63 16.62
C LYS A 128 6.55 16.23 16.69
N LYS A 129 5.58 15.73 15.91
CA LYS A 129 4.21 16.22 15.97
C LYS A 129 3.53 15.71 17.23
N MET A 130 2.81 16.59 17.92
CA MET A 130 2.08 16.25 19.17
C MET A 130 0.93 15.27 18.89
N SER A 131 0.24 15.46 17.77
CA SER A 131 -0.84 14.57 17.35
C SER A 131 -1.00 14.57 15.83
N ILE A 132 -1.35 13.40 15.29
CA ILE A 132 -1.71 13.24 13.88
C ILE A 132 -3.02 12.46 13.84
N ASN A 133 -4.03 13.03 13.19
CA ASN A 133 -5.30 12.35 12.96
C ASN A 133 -5.30 11.76 11.56
N VAL A 134 -5.43 10.44 11.49
CA VAL A 134 -5.47 9.66 10.25
C VAL A 134 -6.75 8.85 10.22
N GLU A 135 -7.48 8.95 9.13
CA GLU A 135 -8.66 8.13 8.88
C GLU A 135 -8.29 6.98 7.93
N ILE A 136 -8.67 5.76 8.32
CA ILE A 136 -8.47 4.57 7.50
C ILE A 136 -9.85 4.07 7.10
N ILE A 137 -10.14 4.13 5.80
CA ILE A 137 -11.45 3.80 5.23
C ILE A 137 -11.35 2.46 4.52
N PHE A 138 -12.14 1.49 4.96
CA PHE A 138 -12.24 0.16 4.39
C PHE A 138 -13.46 0.09 3.48
N ASP A 139 -13.24 -0.17 2.18
CA ASP A 139 -14.33 -0.48 1.26
C ASP A 139 -14.89 -1.89 1.52
N LYS A 140 -16.05 -2.18 0.95
CA LYS A 140 -16.61 -3.53 0.97
C LYS A 140 -15.69 -4.49 0.20
N GLU A 141 -15.44 -5.65 0.78
CA GLU A 141 -14.71 -6.73 0.13
C GLU A 141 -15.42 -7.22 -1.13
N PHE A 142 -14.64 -7.63 -2.12
CA PHE A 142 -15.15 -8.25 -3.34
C PHE A 142 -14.22 -9.37 -3.82
N VAL A 143 -14.79 -10.28 -4.59
CA VAL A 143 -14.03 -11.33 -5.30
C VAL A 143 -13.89 -10.90 -6.74
N PRO A 144 -12.67 -10.76 -7.28
CA PRO A 144 -12.49 -10.43 -8.69
C PRO A 144 -13.08 -11.51 -9.59
N LYS A 145 -13.56 -11.11 -10.76
CA LYS A 145 -14.07 -12.06 -11.76
C LYS A 145 -12.96 -13.03 -12.16
N LYS A 146 -13.33 -14.28 -12.43
CA LYS A 146 -12.40 -15.27 -12.96
C LYS A 146 -11.81 -14.79 -14.30
N ASN A 147 -10.48 -14.88 -14.44
CA ASN A 147 -9.74 -14.41 -15.62
C ASN A 147 -9.88 -12.89 -15.91
N ILE A 148 -10.04 -12.08 -14.88
CA ILE A 148 -10.00 -10.62 -15.03
C ILE A 148 -8.61 -10.18 -15.49
N ASP A 149 -8.55 -9.24 -16.44
CA ASP A 149 -7.30 -8.60 -16.84
C ASP A 149 -6.72 -7.79 -15.67
N ARG A 150 -5.41 -7.94 -15.44
CA ARG A 150 -4.72 -7.23 -14.37
C ARG A 150 -4.78 -5.72 -14.48
N LYS A 151 -4.83 -5.17 -15.72
CA LYS A 151 -4.92 -3.73 -15.96
C LYS A 151 -6.32 -3.24 -15.60
N GLU A 152 -7.36 -3.99 -15.99
CA GLU A 152 -8.74 -3.69 -15.62
C GLU A 152 -8.92 -3.70 -14.11
N LEU A 153 -8.44 -4.75 -13.43
CA LEU A 153 -8.53 -4.87 -11.98
C LEU A 153 -7.76 -3.76 -11.25
N SER A 154 -6.53 -3.46 -11.69
CA SER A 154 -5.73 -2.40 -11.09
C SER A 154 -6.37 -1.03 -11.24
N PHE A 155 -6.97 -0.74 -12.41
CA PHE A 155 -7.68 0.50 -12.67
C PHE A 155 -8.96 0.61 -11.83
N PHE A 156 -9.72 -0.46 -11.71
CA PHE A 156 -10.90 -0.51 -10.85
C PHE A 156 -10.56 -0.21 -9.38
N CYS A 157 -9.54 -0.87 -8.84
CA CYS A 157 -9.09 -0.61 -7.47
C CYS A 157 -8.59 0.82 -7.28
N TRP A 158 -7.80 1.32 -8.23
CA TRP A 158 -7.33 2.70 -8.23
C TRP A 158 -8.48 3.70 -8.22
N GLN A 159 -9.46 3.53 -9.10
CA GLN A 159 -10.62 4.43 -9.20
C GLN A 159 -11.41 4.49 -7.89
N LYS A 160 -11.63 3.33 -7.25
CA LYS A 160 -12.30 3.27 -5.95
C LYS A 160 -11.56 4.04 -4.87
N ILE A 161 -10.26 3.76 -4.69
CA ILE A 161 -9.44 4.42 -3.67
C ILE A 161 -9.29 5.91 -3.95
N ASN A 162 -9.08 6.30 -5.22
CA ASN A 162 -8.97 7.70 -5.61
C ASN A 162 -10.26 8.49 -5.33
N ASN A 163 -11.42 7.94 -5.68
CA ASN A 163 -12.71 8.56 -5.40
C ASN A 163 -12.95 8.70 -3.89
N THR A 164 -12.64 7.65 -3.12
CA THR A 164 -12.75 7.68 -1.66
C THR A 164 -11.82 8.73 -1.07
N LEU A 165 -10.57 8.83 -1.54
CA LEU A 165 -9.63 9.87 -1.11
C LEU A 165 -10.18 11.27 -1.38
N ILE A 166 -10.55 11.58 -2.62
CA ILE A 166 -11.06 12.90 -3.02
C ILE A 166 -12.27 13.31 -2.18
N ASN A 167 -13.21 12.40 -1.98
CA ASN A 167 -14.44 12.66 -1.22
C ASN A 167 -14.17 12.92 0.28
N ASN A 168 -13.03 12.52 0.80
CA ASN A 168 -12.69 12.63 2.22
C ASN A 168 -11.55 13.62 2.52
N LEU A 169 -10.87 14.17 1.51
CA LEU A 169 -9.75 15.10 1.73
C LEU A 169 -10.16 16.41 2.43
N TYR A 170 -11.40 16.86 2.22
CA TYR A 170 -11.88 18.18 2.62
C TYR A 170 -13.14 18.14 3.50
N ARG A 171 -13.49 16.96 3.99
CA ARG A 171 -14.57 16.77 4.97
C ARG A 171 -14.12 16.91 6.40
#